data_83d23e77e3e61bb9d1c2f2de46ea7130
#
_entry.id   83d23e77e3e61bb9d1c2f2de46ea7130
#
_cell.length_a   1.000
_cell.length_b   1.000
_cell.length_c   1.000
_cell.angle_alpha   90.00
_cell.angle_beta   90.00
_cell.angle_gamma   90.00
#
_symmetry.space_group_name_H-M   'P 1'
#
loop_
_entity.id
_entity.type
_entity.pdbx_description
1 polymer ?
#
loop_
_entity_poly.entity_id
_entity_poly.type
_entity_poly.pdbx_seq_one_letter_code
_entity_poly.pdbx_strand_id
1 'polypeptide(L)'
;SEMCIRDRPIDIRGTTGNVVLLDRGTRIVGQIQSGLLQGQNRVFVDWTRAETPDHVVITLDSPGTDELGRAGLPGAVNNHFWQRFGGALMLTLVQGALDAGVVEAANQGSGGSSSTSQQAALGFVYSAQSNGQSIANTALQNTINIPPTLTKNQGDTVGLIVAHDLDFSDVYQLEVSGGAAGNGG
;
A
#
# COMPACT_ATOMS: atom_id res chain seq x y z
N SER A 1 -6.03 4.58 -8.26
CA SER A 1 -6.21 3.16 -8.59
C SER A 1 -7.59 2.74 -8.14
N GLU A 2 -8.36 2.16 -9.04
CA GLU A 2 -9.68 1.61 -8.73
C GLU A 2 -9.53 0.22 -8.12
N MET A 3 -10.31 -0.07 -7.09
CA MET A 3 -10.41 -1.39 -6.48
C MET A 3 -11.80 -1.94 -6.74
N CYS A 4 -11.89 -3.12 -7.34
CA CYS A 4 -13.14 -3.83 -7.54
C CYS A 4 -13.19 -5.03 -6.60
N ILE A 5 -14.23 -5.13 -5.80
CA ILE A 5 -14.55 -6.34 -5.05
C ILE A 5 -15.75 -6.99 -5.71
N ARG A 6 -15.57 -8.24 -6.11
CA ARG A 6 -16.62 -9.07 -6.67
C ARG A 6 -16.93 -10.17 -5.66
N ASP A 7 -18.19 -10.53 -5.58
CA ASP A 7 -18.77 -11.61 -4.78
C ASP A 7 -19.00 -11.29 -3.29
N ARG A 8 -20.20 -10.81 -3.05
CA ARG A 8 -20.82 -11.01 -1.75
C ARG A 8 -21.58 -12.33 -1.76
N PRO A 9 -21.25 -13.23 -0.88
CA PRO A 9 -21.96 -14.51 -0.78
C PRO A 9 -23.32 -14.40 -0.10
N ILE A 10 -23.65 -13.23 0.50
CA ILE A 10 -24.84 -13.02 1.35
C ILE A 10 -25.57 -11.76 0.91
N ASP A 11 -26.89 -11.82 0.84
CA ASP A 11 -27.76 -10.66 0.61
C ASP A 11 -27.70 -9.69 1.78
N ILE A 12 -27.64 -8.38 1.48
CA ILE A 12 -27.80 -7.35 2.51
C ILE A 12 -29.28 -7.03 2.63
N ARG A 13 -29.77 -7.15 3.85
CA ARG A 13 -31.16 -6.84 4.18
C ARG A 13 -31.23 -5.52 4.94
N GLY A 14 -32.32 -4.80 4.76
CA GLY A 14 -32.61 -3.62 5.56
C GLY A 14 -32.78 -3.95 7.04
N THR A 15 -32.85 -2.91 7.87
CA THR A 15 -32.99 -3.00 9.32
C THR A 15 -34.20 -3.84 9.78
N THR A 16 -35.25 -3.89 8.99
CA THR A 16 -36.43 -4.70 9.22
C THR A 16 -36.28 -6.18 8.86
N GLY A 17 -35.22 -6.54 8.16
CA GLY A 17 -34.91 -7.90 7.71
C GLY A 17 -35.75 -8.42 6.53
N ASN A 18 -36.80 -7.68 6.12
CA ASN A 18 -37.76 -8.14 5.16
C ASN A 18 -37.43 -7.76 3.69
N VAL A 19 -36.60 -6.74 3.51
CA VAL A 19 -36.27 -6.22 2.18
C VAL A 19 -34.79 -6.50 1.91
N VAL A 20 -34.49 -7.15 0.80
CA VAL A 20 -33.13 -7.29 0.29
C VAL A 20 -32.77 -5.97 -0.38
N LEU A 21 -31.73 -5.30 0.11
CA LEU A 21 -31.24 -4.04 -0.43
C LEU A 21 -30.16 -4.25 -1.49
N LEU A 22 -29.27 -5.20 -1.25
CA LEU A 22 -28.23 -5.58 -2.21
C LEU A 22 -28.19 -7.10 -2.32
N ASP A 23 -28.40 -7.58 -3.53
CA ASP A 23 -28.33 -9.00 -3.83
C ASP A 23 -26.90 -9.53 -3.79
N ARG A 24 -26.78 -10.81 -3.50
CA ARG A 24 -25.52 -11.51 -3.64
C ARG A 24 -24.99 -11.37 -5.08
N GLY A 25 -23.68 -11.25 -5.24
CA GLY A 25 -23.06 -10.99 -6.53
C GLY A 25 -23.00 -9.51 -6.90
N THR A 26 -23.44 -8.60 -6.02
CA THR A 26 -23.26 -7.17 -6.18
C THR A 26 -21.77 -6.82 -6.23
N ARG A 27 -21.38 -6.09 -7.24
CA ARG A 27 -20.02 -5.60 -7.45
C ARG A 27 -19.84 -4.24 -6.83
N ILE A 28 -18.85 -4.09 -5.95
CA ILE A 28 -18.53 -2.81 -5.33
C ILE A 28 -17.25 -2.26 -5.94
N VAL A 29 -17.25 -0.99 -6.30
CA VAL A 29 -16.13 -0.27 -6.89
C VAL A 29 -15.78 0.89 -5.99
N GLY A 30 -14.49 1.05 -5.71
CA GLY A 30 -13.98 2.13 -4.87
C GLY A 30 -12.65 2.67 -5.36
N GLN A 31 -12.22 3.75 -4.75
CA GLN A 31 -10.97 4.41 -5.04
C GLN A 31 -10.08 4.44 -3.80
N ILE A 32 -8.78 4.27 -4.01
CA ILE A 32 -7.80 4.45 -2.95
C ILE A 32 -7.56 5.95 -2.79
N GLN A 33 -7.88 6.50 -1.60
CA GLN A 33 -7.79 7.94 -1.31
C GLN A 33 -6.36 8.46 -1.35
N SER A 34 -5.40 7.71 -0.87
CA SER A 34 -4.00 8.13 -0.83
C SER A 34 -3.06 6.94 -1.00
N GLY A 35 -1.89 7.22 -1.58
CA GLY A 35 -0.80 6.25 -1.56
C GLY A 35 -0.37 5.92 -0.13
N LEU A 36 0.18 4.72 0.07
CA LEU A 36 0.71 4.28 1.35
C LEU A 36 1.92 5.15 1.74
N LEU A 37 1.84 5.82 2.88
CA LEU A 37 2.96 6.54 3.45
C LEU A 37 3.82 5.61 4.30
N GLN A 38 5.08 6.00 4.52
CA GLN A 38 5.98 5.23 5.37
C GLN A 38 5.46 5.16 6.81
N GLY A 39 5.49 3.94 7.36
CA GLY A 39 4.96 3.67 8.70
C GLY A 39 3.46 3.39 8.73
N GLN A 40 2.75 3.55 7.63
CA GLN A 40 1.35 3.13 7.53
C GLN A 40 1.28 1.65 7.14
N ASN A 41 0.38 0.94 7.78
CA ASN A 41 0.06 -0.47 7.50
C ASN A 41 -1.39 -0.66 7.04
N ARG A 42 -2.08 0.43 6.74
CA ARG A 42 -3.47 0.44 6.30
C ARG A 42 -3.64 1.38 5.12
N VAL A 43 -4.48 0.99 4.19
CA VAL A 43 -4.88 1.78 3.02
C VAL A 43 -6.31 2.23 3.22
N PHE A 44 -6.58 3.51 2.95
CA PHE A 44 -7.92 4.06 2.98
C PHE A 44 -8.55 3.96 1.60
N VAL A 45 -9.72 3.36 1.56
CA VAL A 45 -10.51 3.16 0.35
C VAL A 45 -11.87 3.80 0.56
N ASP A 46 -12.32 4.56 -0.43
CA ASP A 46 -13.69 5.02 -0.52
C ASP A 46 -14.44 4.20 -1.55
N TRP A 47 -15.49 3.59 -1.11
CA TRP A 47 -16.39 2.86 -1.97
C TRP A 47 -17.35 3.85 -2.62
N THR A 48 -17.21 4.04 -3.91
CA THR A 48 -17.96 5.07 -4.66
C THR A 48 -19.29 4.55 -5.17
N ARG A 49 -19.32 3.29 -5.61
CA ARG A 49 -20.55 2.73 -6.20
C ARG A 49 -20.67 1.22 -5.99
N ALA A 50 -21.90 0.75 -5.95
CA ALA A 50 -22.27 -0.65 -6.07
C ALA A 50 -23.05 -0.89 -7.36
N GLU A 51 -22.80 -2.00 -8.02
CA GLU A 51 -23.52 -2.45 -9.20
C GLU A 51 -24.13 -3.82 -8.87
N THR A 52 -25.45 -3.90 -8.91
CA THR A 52 -26.17 -5.15 -8.66
C THR A 52 -26.10 -6.07 -9.88
N PRO A 53 -26.40 -7.38 -9.74
CA PRO A 53 -26.49 -8.29 -10.86
C PRO A 53 -27.49 -7.84 -11.96
N ASP A 54 -28.51 -7.09 -11.57
CA ASP A 54 -29.53 -6.54 -12.46
C ASP A 54 -29.11 -5.23 -13.12
N HIS A 55 -27.81 -4.89 -13.05
CA HIS A 55 -27.22 -3.65 -13.61
C HIS A 55 -27.73 -2.35 -12.99
N VAL A 56 -28.27 -2.39 -11.78
CA VAL A 56 -28.61 -1.19 -11.03
C VAL A 56 -27.34 -0.64 -10.37
N VAL A 57 -27.08 0.65 -10.60
CA VAL A 57 -25.93 1.34 -10.04
C VAL A 57 -26.38 2.22 -8.88
N ILE A 58 -25.74 2.05 -7.74
CA ILE A 58 -26.03 2.76 -6.50
C ILE A 58 -24.77 3.50 -6.07
N THR A 59 -24.90 4.77 -5.75
CA THR A 59 -23.82 5.59 -5.20
C THR A 59 -23.66 5.27 -3.71
N LEU A 60 -22.45 4.96 -3.28
CA LEU A 60 -22.17 4.57 -1.90
C LEU A 60 -21.46 5.67 -1.10
N ASP A 61 -20.44 6.30 -1.67
CA ASP A 61 -19.57 7.31 -1.04
C ASP A 61 -19.26 6.99 0.44
N SER A 62 -18.78 5.79 0.65
CA SER A 62 -18.66 5.20 1.98
C SER A 62 -17.27 4.66 2.25
N PRO A 63 -16.70 4.87 3.46
CA PRO A 63 -15.36 4.43 3.77
C PRO A 63 -15.26 2.91 3.93
N GLY A 64 -14.14 2.38 3.43
CA GLY A 64 -13.77 0.99 3.63
C GLY A 64 -13.25 0.74 5.05
N THR A 65 -13.62 -0.40 5.61
CA THR A 65 -13.21 -0.83 6.94
C THR A 65 -12.66 -2.25 6.92
N ASP A 66 -11.98 -2.61 7.99
CA ASP A 66 -11.63 -4.01 8.25
C ASP A 66 -12.82 -4.78 8.85
N GLU A 67 -12.60 -6.05 9.13
CA GLU A 67 -13.62 -6.95 9.73
C GLU A 67 -14.12 -6.48 11.10
N LEU A 68 -13.33 -5.65 11.80
CA LEU A 68 -13.67 -5.10 13.12
C LEU A 68 -14.30 -3.71 13.04
N GLY A 69 -14.59 -3.21 11.84
CA GLY A 69 -15.17 -1.87 11.64
C GLY A 69 -14.17 -0.71 11.78
N ARG A 70 -12.86 -0.99 11.88
CA ARG A 70 -11.85 0.08 11.94
C ARG A 70 -11.58 0.63 10.55
N ALA A 71 -11.42 1.95 10.44
CA ALA A 71 -11.17 2.62 9.17
C ALA A 71 -9.90 2.10 8.44
N GLY A 72 -10.01 1.94 7.14
CA GLY A 72 -8.95 1.49 6.25
C GLY A 72 -8.74 -0.04 6.26
N LEU A 73 -8.16 -0.53 5.19
CA LEU A 73 -7.88 -1.94 4.96
C LEU A 73 -6.46 -2.29 5.40
N PRO A 74 -6.27 -3.23 6.33
CA PRO A 74 -4.95 -3.73 6.68
C PRO A 74 -4.41 -4.66 5.59
N GLY A 75 -3.08 -4.72 5.46
CA GLY A 75 -2.42 -5.63 4.55
C GLY A 75 -0.96 -5.85 4.92
N ALA A 76 -0.30 -6.74 4.19
CA ALA A 76 1.13 -6.96 4.32
C ALA A 76 1.88 -5.81 3.62
N VAL A 77 2.67 -5.07 4.38
CA VAL A 77 3.44 -3.93 3.88
C VAL A 77 4.86 -4.37 3.56
N ASN A 78 5.29 -4.13 2.33
CA ASN A 78 6.66 -4.26 1.91
C ASN A 78 7.29 -2.87 1.81
N ASN A 79 8.23 -2.59 2.69
CA ASN A 79 8.93 -1.31 2.76
C ASN A 79 10.10 -1.21 1.77
N HIS A 80 10.36 -2.24 0.99
CA HIS A 80 11.45 -2.31 0.02
C HIS A 80 12.83 -1.94 0.61
N PHE A 81 13.09 -2.40 1.84
CA PHE A 81 14.29 -2.03 2.61
C PHE A 81 15.59 -2.22 1.82
N TRP A 82 15.78 -3.40 1.22
CA TRP A 82 16.98 -3.70 0.44
C TRP A 82 17.12 -2.87 -0.83
N GLN A 83 16.00 -2.55 -1.47
CA GLN A 83 16.00 -1.67 -2.67
C GLN A 83 16.35 -0.23 -2.29
N ARG A 84 15.96 0.21 -1.11
CA ARG A 84 16.18 1.58 -0.64
C ARG A 84 17.55 1.78 -0.04
N PHE A 85 18.02 0.84 0.76
CA PHE A 85 19.23 0.98 1.58
C PHE A 85 20.36 0.06 1.16
N GLY A 86 20.11 -0.97 0.35
CA GLY A 86 21.11 -1.95 -0.05
C GLY A 86 22.31 -1.33 -0.75
N GLY A 87 22.09 -0.35 -1.64
CA GLY A 87 23.16 0.37 -2.31
C GLY A 87 24.04 1.17 -1.35
N ALA A 88 23.42 1.86 -0.38
CA ALA A 88 24.15 2.62 0.63
C ALA A 88 24.96 1.71 1.54
N LEU A 89 24.41 0.57 1.95
CA LEU A 89 25.14 -0.42 2.77
C LEU A 89 26.33 -1.01 2.02
N MET A 90 26.14 -1.38 0.74
CA MET A 90 27.25 -1.88 -0.09
C MET A 90 28.35 -0.85 -0.25
N LEU A 91 27.98 0.40 -0.48
CA LEU A 91 28.96 1.48 -0.61
C LEU A 91 29.74 1.71 0.68
N THR A 92 29.08 1.67 1.84
CA THR A 92 29.74 1.77 3.14
C THR A 92 30.73 0.63 3.37
N LEU A 93 30.37 -0.60 2.98
CA LEU A 93 31.29 -1.74 3.08
C LEU A 93 32.51 -1.59 2.18
N VAL A 94 32.30 -1.14 0.93
CA VAL A 94 33.39 -0.88 -0.01
C VAL A 94 34.32 0.22 0.51
N GLN A 95 33.77 1.33 1.00
CA GLN A 95 34.56 2.41 1.60
C GLN A 95 35.34 1.94 2.82
N GLY A 96 34.72 1.20 3.72
CA GLY A 96 35.39 0.64 4.91
C GLY A 96 36.53 -0.32 4.55
N ALA A 97 36.38 -1.12 3.51
CA ALA A 97 37.43 -2.00 3.02
C ALA A 97 38.59 -1.22 2.40
N LEU A 98 38.31 -0.16 1.66
CA LEU A 98 39.33 0.73 1.10
C LEU A 98 40.11 1.45 2.20
N ASP A 99 39.40 2.00 3.19
CA ASP A 99 40.03 2.68 4.34
C ASP A 99 40.95 1.73 5.13
N ALA A 100 40.49 0.50 5.38
CA ALA A 100 41.29 -0.52 6.04
C ALA A 100 42.53 -0.91 5.22
N GLY A 101 42.40 -1.04 3.90
CA GLY A 101 43.52 -1.34 3.00
C GLY A 101 44.57 -0.23 2.95
N VAL A 102 44.15 1.01 3.04
CA VAL A 102 45.07 2.17 3.09
C VAL A 102 45.84 2.23 4.41
N VAL A 103 45.17 1.99 5.54
CA VAL A 103 45.82 1.94 6.85
C VAL A 103 46.85 0.83 6.90
N GLU A 104 46.56 -0.33 6.33
CA GLU A 104 47.49 -1.45 6.26
C GLU A 104 48.68 -1.15 5.35
N ALA A 105 48.46 -0.59 4.18
CA ALA A 105 49.51 -0.16 3.25
C ALA A 105 50.41 0.94 3.86
N ALA A 106 49.83 1.89 4.60
CA ALA A 106 50.57 2.92 5.31
C ALA A 106 51.45 2.34 6.45
N ASN A 107 50.97 1.30 7.14
CA ASN A 107 51.73 0.65 8.20
C ASN A 107 52.88 -0.23 7.67
N GLN A 108 52.70 -0.87 6.52
CA GLN A 108 53.76 -1.69 5.88
C GLN A 108 54.79 -0.86 5.16
N GLY A 109 54.53 0.41 4.85
CA GLY A 109 55.45 1.33 4.16
C GLY A 109 56.52 1.99 5.05
N SER A 110 56.69 1.55 6.31
CA SER A 110 57.71 2.09 7.25
C SER A 110 59.17 1.72 6.94
N GLY A 111 59.44 1.07 5.81
CA GLY A 111 60.78 0.69 5.33
C GLY A 111 61.07 1.33 3.99
N GLY A 112 61.48 2.58 4.01
CA GLY A 112 62.22 3.30 2.95
C GLY A 112 61.64 3.25 1.54
N SER A 113 61.05 4.37 1.11
CA SER A 113 61.18 4.98 -0.23
C SER A 113 60.05 5.94 -0.54
N SER A 114 60.45 7.19 -0.83
CA SER A 114 59.75 8.23 -1.56
C SER A 114 58.38 8.65 -1.11
N SER A 115 58.35 9.79 -0.45
CA SER A 115 57.19 10.61 -0.07
C SER A 115 56.19 10.89 -1.22
N THR A 116 56.60 10.71 -2.47
CA THR A 116 55.79 10.98 -3.67
C THR A 116 54.73 9.90 -3.91
N SER A 117 55.03 8.64 -3.64
CA SER A 117 54.06 7.52 -3.79
C SER A 117 53.00 7.50 -2.70
N GLN A 118 53.36 7.89 -1.47
CA GLN A 118 52.42 8.04 -0.37
C GLN A 118 51.43 9.19 -0.58
N GLN A 119 51.91 10.32 -1.07
CA GLN A 119 51.06 11.47 -1.42
C GLN A 119 50.09 11.14 -2.57
N ALA A 120 50.51 10.41 -3.57
CA ALA A 120 49.64 9.97 -4.66
C ALA A 120 48.57 8.96 -4.18
N ALA A 121 48.95 8.02 -3.32
CA ALA A 121 47.99 7.07 -2.72
C ALA A 121 46.95 7.78 -1.85
N LEU A 122 47.36 8.69 -0.99
CA LEU A 122 46.47 9.51 -0.18
C LEU A 122 45.56 10.40 -1.03
N GLY A 123 46.06 10.99 -2.10
CA GLY A 123 45.28 11.77 -3.05
C GLY A 123 44.22 10.95 -3.76
N PHE A 124 44.55 9.72 -4.15
CA PHE A 124 43.59 8.80 -4.75
C PHE A 124 42.47 8.39 -3.78
N VAL A 125 42.86 8.07 -2.55
CA VAL A 125 41.88 7.72 -1.51
C VAL A 125 40.95 8.87 -1.18
N TYR A 126 41.48 10.06 -1.03
CA TYR A 126 40.69 11.27 -0.75
C TYR A 126 39.73 11.58 -1.89
N SER A 127 40.17 11.47 -3.14
CA SER A 127 39.31 11.66 -4.31
C SER A 127 38.24 10.55 -4.45
N ALA A 128 38.60 9.31 -4.16
CA ALA A 128 37.66 8.19 -4.16
C ALA A 128 36.58 8.34 -3.06
N GLN A 129 37.01 8.79 -1.88
CA GLN A 129 36.11 9.02 -0.74
C GLN A 129 35.13 10.17 -1.01
N SER A 130 35.60 11.29 -1.55
CA SER A 130 34.74 12.44 -1.87
C SER A 130 33.74 12.14 -2.98
N ASN A 131 34.18 11.46 -4.04
CA ASN A 131 33.33 11.03 -5.13
C ASN A 131 32.36 9.93 -4.69
N GLY A 132 32.79 9.01 -3.83
CA GLY A 132 31.97 7.97 -3.25
C GLY A 132 30.81 8.52 -2.42
N GLN A 133 31.05 9.52 -1.59
CA GLN A 133 30.01 10.20 -0.83
C GLN A 133 28.99 10.91 -1.73
N SER A 134 29.43 11.54 -2.78
CA SER A 134 28.55 12.20 -3.75
C SER A 134 27.64 11.18 -4.46
N ILE A 135 28.21 10.06 -4.90
CA ILE A 135 27.45 8.96 -5.52
C ILE A 135 26.49 8.34 -4.51
N ALA A 136 26.91 8.12 -3.26
CA ALA A 136 26.06 7.59 -2.20
C ALA A 136 24.86 8.47 -1.94
N ASN A 137 25.09 9.79 -1.81
CA ASN A 137 24.01 10.75 -1.59
C ASN A 137 23.02 10.79 -2.76
N THR A 138 23.52 10.76 -3.98
CA THR A 138 22.66 10.73 -5.17
C THR A 138 21.86 9.43 -5.28
N ALA A 139 22.49 8.30 -5.03
CA ALA A 139 21.82 7.00 -5.02
C ALA A 139 20.77 6.94 -3.91
N LEU A 140 21.10 7.42 -2.71
CA LEU A 140 20.19 7.44 -1.57
C LEU A 140 18.98 8.33 -1.84
N GLN A 141 19.18 9.52 -2.41
CA GLN A 141 18.07 10.42 -2.77
C GLN A 141 17.10 9.79 -3.76
N ASN A 142 17.60 9.04 -4.73
CA ASN A 142 16.77 8.36 -5.72
C ASN A 142 16.04 7.15 -5.13
N THR A 143 16.66 6.40 -4.23
CA THR A 143 16.10 5.16 -3.68
C THR A 143 15.24 5.37 -2.44
N ILE A 144 15.46 6.43 -1.68
CA ILE A 144 14.69 6.72 -0.46
C ILE A 144 13.21 7.02 -0.77
N ASN A 145 12.92 7.50 -1.97
CA ASN A 145 11.58 7.86 -2.42
C ASN A 145 10.76 6.67 -2.95
N ILE A 146 11.28 5.45 -2.92
CA ILE A 146 10.53 4.26 -3.31
C ILE A 146 9.37 4.09 -2.33
N PRO A 147 8.09 4.21 -2.78
CA PRO A 147 6.95 4.10 -1.90
C PRO A 147 6.79 2.65 -1.41
N PRO A 148 6.33 2.45 -0.18
CA PRO A 148 5.98 1.11 0.29
C PRO A 148 4.80 0.57 -0.51
N THR A 149 4.74 -0.74 -0.66
CA THR A 149 3.60 -1.43 -1.27
C THR A 149 2.82 -2.22 -0.23
N LEU A 150 1.50 -2.18 -0.33
CA LEU A 150 0.62 -2.97 0.50
C LEU A 150 -0.01 -4.06 -0.36
N THR A 151 0.12 -5.29 0.09
CA THR A 151 -0.50 -6.45 -0.53
C THR A 151 -1.63 -6.95 0.37
N LYS A 152 -2.80 -7.14 -0.21
CA LYS A 152 -3.94 -7.79 0.44
C LYS A 152 -4.29 -9.05 -0.33
N ASN A 153 -4.55 -10.13 0.42
CA ASN A 153 -4.89 -11.41 -0.21
C ASN A 153 -6.29 -11.35 -0.84
N GLN A 154 -6.44 -12.04 -1.94
CA GLN A 154 -7.77 -12.28 -2.52
C GLN A 154 -8.57 -13.21 -1.59
N GLY A 155 -9.86 -12.89 -1.41
CA GLY A 155 -10.74 -13.64 -0.53
C GLY A 155 -10.80 -13.14 0.92
N ASP A 156 -9.96 -12.16 1.28
CA ASP A 156 -10.08 -11.53 2.60
C ASP A 156 -11.39 -10.74 2.71
N THR A 157 -12.02 -10.80 3.88
CA THR A 157 -13.23 -10.02 4.17
C THR A 157 -12.90 -8.55 4.31
N VAL A 158 -13.75 -7.71 3.75
CA VAL A 158 -13.65 -6.25 3.81
C VAL A 158 -14.99 -5.71 4.27
N GLY A 159 -14.97 -4.77 5.21
CA GLY A 159 -16.14 -4.07 5.67
C GLY A 159 -16.39 -2.79 4.87
N LEU A 160 -17.65 -2.41 4.82
CA LEU A 160 -18.11 -1.12 4.33
C LEU A 160 -19.08 -0.56 5.36
N ILE A 161 -18.84 0.67 5.80
CA ILE A 161 -19.78 1.40 6.66
C ILE A 161 -20.52 2.38 5.78
N VAL A 162 -21.84 2.23 5.71
CA VAL A 162 -22.70 3.16 5.01
C VAL A 162 -22.71 4.47 5.79
N ALA A 163 -22.20 5.54 5.19
CA ALA A 163 -22.02 6.83 5.86
C ALA A 163 -23.27 7.71 5.81
N HIS A 164 -24.18 7.43 4.89
CA HIS A 164 -25.43 8.18 4.69
C HIS A 164 -26.55 7.25 4.22
N ASP A 165 -27.78 7.72 4.31
CA ASP A 165 -28.94 6.97 3.86
C ASP A 165 -28.86 6.72 2.35
N LEU A 166 -29.10 5.48 1.95
CA LEU A 166 -29.18 5.08 0.56
C LEU A 166 -30.65 5.04 0.14
N ASP A 167 -31.02 5.87 -0.81
CA ASP A 167 -32.36 5.89 -1.36
C ASP A 167 -32.45 4.93 -2.56
N PHE A 168 -33.31 3.93 -2.44
CA PHE A 168 -33.57 2.94 -3.47
C PHE A 168 -34.92 3.15 -4.16
N SER A 169 -35.67 4.20 -3.81
CA SER A 169 -37.06 4.40 -4.26
C SER A 169 -37.20 4.62 -5.76
N ASP A 170 -36.15 5.12 -6.40
CA ASP A 170 -36.15 5.35 -7.86
C ASP A 170 -36.07 4.06 -8.67
N VAL A 171 -35.59 2.98 -8.06
CA VAL A 171 -35.29 1.73 -8.76
C VAL A 171 -36.12 0.55 -8.24
N TYR A 172 -36.37 0.50 -6.95
CA TYR A 172 -37.13 -0.60 -6.32
C TYR A 172 -38.48 -0.06 -5.81
N GLN A 173 -39.56 -0.60 -6.32
CA GLN A 173 -40.89 -0.40 -5.74
C GLN A 173 -41.11 -1.46 -4.66
N LEU A 174 -41.51 -1.02 -3.48
CA LEU A 174 -41.95 -1.91 -2.41
C LEU A 174 -43.22 -2.64 -2.84
N GLU A 175 -43.11 -3.85 -3.33
CA GLU A 175 -44.28 -4.74 -3.42
C GLU A 175 -44.61 -5.26 -2.01
N VAL A 176 -45.72 -4.79 -1.51
CA VAL A 176 -46.31 -5.42 -0.34
C VAL A 176 -46.77 -6.80 -0.79
N SER A 177 -46.06 -7.85 -0.38
CA SER A 177 -46.56 -9.23 -0.58
C SER A 177 -47.92 -9.31 0.11
N GLY A 178 -48.95 -9.18 -0.69
CA GLY A 178 -50.34 -9.20 -0.22
C GLY A 178 -50.62 -10.48 0.55
N GLY A 179 -50.91 -10.32 1.81
CA GLY A 179 -51.50 -11.39 2.56
C GLY A 179 -52.73 -11.90 1.78
N ALA A 180 -52.73 -13.18 1.46
CA ALA A 180 -53.87 -13.86 0.88
C ALA A 180 -55.10 -13.47 1.67
N ALA A 181 -55.95 -12.61 1.11
CA ALA A 181 -57.28 -12.39 1.62
C ALA A 181 -58.03 -13.74 1.53
N GLY A 182 -58.14 -14.44 2.65
CA GLY A 182 -59.00 -15.58 2.81
C GLY A 182 -60.43 -15.14 2.51
N ASN A 183 -60.89 -15.47 1.32
CA ASN A 183 -62.28 -15.37 0.96
C ASN A 183 -62.99 -16.55 1.63
N GLY A 184 -63.53 -16.32 2.82
CA GLY A 184 -64.52 -17.17 3.47
C GLY A 184 -65.91 -16.73 3.04
N GLY A 185 -66.55 -17.53 2.26
CA GLY A 185 -67.98 -17.48 1.93
C GLY A 185 -68.54 -18.87 1.97
#